data_63fc1466b761b2437abbe82ebd750893
#
_entry.id   63fc1466b761b2437abbe82ebd750893
#
_cell.length_a   1.000
_cell.length_b   1.000
_cell.length_c   1.000
_cell.angle_alpha   90.00
_cell.angle_beta   90.00
_cell.angle_gamma   90.00
#
_symmetry.space_group_name_H-M   'P 1'
#
loop_
_entity.id
_entity.type
_entity.pdbx_description
1 polymer ?
#
loop_
_entity_poly.entity_id
_entity_poly.type
_entity_poly.pdbx_seq_one_letter_code
_entity_poly.pdbx_strand_id
1 'polypeptide(L)'
;VGPTLALAFGWQPVWLWVILGGIFFGAVHDMASMFTSMREGGRSIGEVARRALGPAGYLLYLMILIFVLTIINAIFLNLSVTTLTSMYPLEALKLPPDQRLLPTAVVDGVVQGRIGGIATTSVFVITAFAPALGWLIRRARIATRTAYLLAFAVAVASVVIGFAAPVTVSGELWRPIMTLYVFAACAI
;
A
#
# COMPACT_ATOMS: atom_id res chain seq x y z
N VAL A 1 -1.82 -0.36 9.80
CA VAL A 1 -1.23 -0.76 11.10
C VAL A 1 -1.22 0.40 12.09
N GLY A 2 -0.68 1.58 11.74
CA GLY A 2 -0.59 2.73 12.63
C GLY A 2 -1.92 3.14 13.29
N PRO A 3 -2.98 3.43 12.52
CA PRO A 3 -4.28 3.79 13.08
C PRO A 3 -4.90 2.71 13.97
N THR A 4 -4.74 1.44 13.61
CA THR A 4 -5.24 0.31 14.42
C THR A 4 -4.53 0.20 15.76
N LEU A 5 -3.21 0.39 15.77
CA LEU A 5 -2.43 0.43 17.00
C LEU A 5 -2.78 1.64 17.87
N ALA A 6 -3.06 2.80 17.24
CA ALA A 6 -3.50 3.98 17.96
C ALA A 6 -4.86 3.80 18.63
N LEU A 7 -5.76 3.05 18.01
CA LEU A 7 -7.05 2.68 18.61
C LEU A 7 -6.90 1.70 19.78
N ALA A 8 -5.98 0.73 19.67
CA ALA A 8 -5.77 -0.29 20.70
C ALA A 8 -4.98 0.19 21.91
N PHE A 9 -3.94 1.00 21.69
CA PHE A 9 -2.94 1.37 22.72
C PHE A 9 -2.86 2.88 22.98
N GLY A 10 -3.69 3.66 22.32
CA GLY A 10 -3.62 5.12 22.34
C GLY A 10 -2.64 5.69 21.33
N TRP A 11 -2.72 7.00 21.11
CA TRP A 11 -1.91 7.67 20.08
C TRP A 11 -0.44 7.87 20.47
N GLN A 12 -0.14 7.94 21.78
CA GLN A 12 1.20 8.24 22.30
C GLN A 12 2.27 7.20 21.93
N PRO A 13 2.06 5.88 22.15
CA PRO A 13 3.04 4.87 21.72
C PRO A 13 3.26 4.85 20.20
N VAL A 14 2.20 5.09 19.42
CA VAL A 14 2.29 5.14 17.96
C VAL A 14 3.09 6.36 17.52
N TRP A 15 2.87 7.52 18.12
CA TRP A 15 3.61 8.75 17.84
C TRP A 15 5.11 8.61 18.17
N LEU A 16 5.42 8.05 19.34
CA LEU A 16 6.80 7.75 19.73
C LEU A 16 7.47 6.78 18.73
N TRP A 17 6.77 5.72 18.33
CA TRP A 17 7.28 4.78 17.36
C TRP A 17 7.51 5.41 15.98
N VAL A 18 6.62 6.27 15.51
CA VAL A 18 6.78 6.96 14.23
C VAL A 18 8.02 7.85 14.25
N ILE A 19 8.22 8.62 15.34
CA ILE A 19 9.38 9.51 15.45
C ILE A 19 10.66 8.71 15.66
N LEU A 20 10.75 7.92 16.73
CA LEU A 20 11.97 7.20 17.08
C LEU A 20 12.28 6.10 16.06
N GLY A 21 11.25 5.35 15.64
CA GLY A 21 11.39 4.31 14.62
C GLY A 21 11.78 4.88 13.26
N GLY A 22 11.16 6.00 12.85
CA GLY A 22 11.50 6.69 11.61
C GLY A 22 12.95 7.21 11.59
N ILE A 23 13.41 7.77 12.71
CA ILE A 23 14.79 8.27 12.82
C ILE A 23 15.79 7.11 12.93
N PHE A 24 15.63 6.24 13.92
CA PHE A 24 16.66 5.25 14.25
C PHE A 24 16.60 4.01 13.35
N PHE A 25 15.42 3.50 13.06
CA PHE A 25 15.27 2.32 12.20
C PHE A 25 15.13 2.67 10.72
N GLY A 26 14.47 3.78 10.38
CA GLY A 26 14.32 4.23 9.00
C GLY A 26 15.57 4.96 8.51
N ALA A 27 15.77 6.21 8.94
CA ALA A 27 16.78 7.08 8.38
C ALA A 27 18.21 6.57 8.59
N VAL A 28 18.53 6.01 9.76
CA VAL A 28 19.88 5.45 10.03
C VAL A 28 20.13 4.21 9.21
N HIS A 29 19.14 3.31 9.10
CA HIS A 29 19.24 2.11 8.26
C HIS A 29 19.43 2.47 6.78
N ASP A 30 18.60 3.38 6.25
CA ASP A 30 18.64 3.77 4.84
C ASP A 30 19.97 4.51 4.53
N MET A 31 20.42 5.39 5.42
CA MET A 31 21.69 6.08 5.29
C MET A 31 22.86 5.10 5.32
N ALA A 32 22.86 4.14 6.25
CA ALA A 32 23.92 3.13 6.34
C ALA A 32 23.95 2.23 5.10
N SER A 33 22.79 1.82 4.60
CA SER A 33 22.66 1.02 3.39
C SER A 33 23.16 1.78 2.16
N MET A 34 22.75 3.04 2.02
CA MET A 34 23.19 3.90 0.92
C MET A 34 24.69 4.18 0.99
N PHE A 35 25.24 4.50 2.17
CA PHE A 35 26.66 4.72 2.37
C PHE A 35 27.47 3.48 2.00
N THR A 36 27.05 2.29 2.46
CA THR A 36 27.69 1.03 2.13
C THR A 36 27.66 0.74 0.63
N SER A 37 26.49 0.95 -0.01
CA SER A 37 26.36 0.81 -1.46
C SER A 37 27.27 1.75 -2.24
N MET A 38 27.34 3.02 -1.85
CA MET A 38 28.21 4.01 -2.47
C MET A 38 29.70 3.66 -2.32
N ARG A 39 30.13 3.22 -1.14
CA ARG A 39 31.50 2.79 -0.87
C ARG A 39 31.89 1.58 -1.72
N GLU A 40 30.95 0.70 -2.03
CA GLU A 40 31.15 -0.48 -2.87
C GLU A 40 30.92 -0.21 -4.38
N GLY A 41 30.91 1.05 -4.80
CA GLY A 41 30.77 1.45 -6.20
C GLY A 41 29.34 1.36 -6.75
N GLY A 42 28.34 1.63 -5.90
CA GLY A 42 26.92 1.66 -6.29
C GLY A 42 26.27 0.28 -6.37
N ARG A 43 26.82 -0.72 -5.68
CA ARG A 43 26.31 -2.08 -5.69
C ARG A 43 25.12 -2.25 -4.75
N SER A 44 24.25 -3.22 -5.09
CA SER A 44 23.17 -3.61 -4.20
C SER A 44 23.69 -4.22 -2.91
N ILE A 45 22.95 -4.08 -1.82
CA ILE A 45 23.30 -4.71 -0.53
C ILE A 45 23.46 -6.23 -0.66
N GLY A 46 22.67 -6.88 -1.55
CA GLY A 46 22.83 -8.30 -1.86
C GLY A 46 24.20 -8.64 -2.46
N GLU A 47 24.71 -7.82 -3.36
CA GLU A 47 26.05 -8.00 -3.96
C GLU A 47 27.16 -7.76 -2.92
N VAL A 48 26.98 -6.78 -2.04
CA VAL A 48 27.89 -6.53 -0.90
C VAL A 48 27.90 -7.71 0.06
N ALA A 49 26.72 -8.22 0.42
CA ALA A 49 26.59 -9.39 1.28
C ALA A 49 27.28 -10.64 0.69
N ARG A 50 27.16 -10.86 -0.62
CA ARG A 50 27.83 -11.96 -1.32
C ARG A 50 29.35 -11.93 -1.11
N ARG A 51 29.95 -10.75 -1.16
CA ARG A 51 31.39 -10.58 -0.99
C ARG A 51 31.84 -10.71 0.47
N ALA A 52 31.05 -10.14 1.37
CA ALA A 52 31.38 -10.09 2.79
C ALA A 52 31.20 -11.45 3.51
N LEU A 53 30.13 -12.20 3.14
CA LEU A 53 29.74 -13.41 3.87
C LEU A 53 30.30 -14.71 3.29
N GLY A 54 30.88 -14.66 2.09
CA GLY A 54 31.29 -15.87 1.36
C GLY A 54 30.08 -16.71 0.88
N PRO A 55 30.35 -17.84 0.18
CA PRO A 55 29.26 -18.55 -0.52
C PRO A 55 28.21 -19.18 0.42
N ALA A 56 28.64 -19.79 1.52
CA ALA A 56 27.71 -20.42 2.47
C ALA A 56 26.89 -19.39 3.26
N GLY A 57 27.53 -18.32 3.75
CA GLY A 57 26.86 -17.23 4.43
C GLY A 57 25.90 -16.48 3.52
N TYR A 58 26.25 -16.30 2.26
CA TYR A 58 25.39 -15.68 1.26
C TYR A 58 24.13 -16.52 0.96
N LEU A 59 24.27 -17.85 0.86
CA LEU A 59 23.13 -18.73 0.67
C LEU A 59 22.16 -18.64 1.86
N LEU A 60 22.68 -18.66 3.08
CA LEU A 60 21.86 -18.48 4.29
C LEU A 60 21.16 -17.12 4.30
N TYR A 61 21.86 -16.05 3.96
CA TYR A 61 21.31 -14.71 3.82
C TYR A 61 20.15 -14.67 2.82
N LEU A 62 20.32 -15.29 1.64
CA LEU A 62 19.26 -15.35 0.62
C LEU A 62 18.03 -16.12 1.09
N MET A 63 18.20 -17.27 1.77
CA MET A 63 17.09 -18.04 2.32
C MET A 63 16.32 -17.24 3.35
N ILE A 64 16.99 -16.57 4.27
CA ILE A 64 16.35 -15.70 5.27
C ILE A 64 15.64 -14.54 4.58
N LEU A 65 16.27 -13.91 3.60
CA LEU A 65 15.69 -12.80 2.87
C LEU A 65 14.39 -13.19 2.13
N ILE A 66 14.41 -14.31 1.41
CA ILE A 66 13.23 -14.84 0.70
C ILE A 66 12.11 -15.15 1.72
N PHE A 67 12.44 -15.81 2.82
CA PHE A 67 11.47 -16.15 3.86
C PHE A 67 10.82 -14.91 4.47
N VAL A 68 11.63 -13.93 4.88
CA VAL A 68 11.16 -12.66 5.45
C VAL A 68 10.31 -11.89 4.46
N LEU A 69 10.76 -11.76 3.20
CA LEU A 69 10.00 -11.06 2.16
C LEU A 69 8.66 -11.74 1.87
N THR A 70 8.62 -13.07 1.89
CA THR A 70 7.37 -13.84 1.70
C THR A 70 6.39 -13.55 2.82
N ILE A 71 6.83 -13.57 4.08
CA ILE A 71 5.98 -13.23 5.24
C ILE A 71 5.46 -11.80 5.13
N ILE A 72 6.36 -10.85 4.85
CA ILE A 72 5.98 -9.43 4.71
C ILE A 72 4.93 -9.25 3.61
N ASN A 73 5.16 -9.85 2.43
CA ASN A 73 4.19 -9.79 1.34
C ASN A 73 2.83 -10.41 1.72
N ALA A 74 2.81 -11.54 2.41
CA ALA A 74 1.58 -12.17 2.87
C ALA A 74 0.80 -11.28 3.86
N ILE A 75 1.50 -10.62 4.79
CA ILE A 75 0.89 -9.66 5.73
C ILE A 75 0.29 -8.47 4.98
N PHE A 76 1.07 -7.83 4.10
CA PHE A 76 0.58 -6.69 3.33
C PHE A 76 -0.58 -7.03 2.41
N LEU A 77 -0.55 -8.20 1.79
CA LEU A 77 -1.63 -8.71 0.96
C LEU A 77 -2.92 -8.87 1.79
N ASN A 78 -2.82 -9.48 2.96
CA ASN A 78 -3.98 -9.65 3.85
C ASN A 78 -4.53 -8.31 4.35
N LEU A 79 -3.65 -7.38 4.76
CA LEU A 79 -4.05 -6.03 5.15
C LEU A 79 -4.73 -5.27 4.01
N SER A 80 -4.20 -5.39 2.79
CA SER A 80 -4.79 -4.78 1.59
C SER A 80 -6.19 -5.32 1.34
N VAL A 81 -6.37 -6.63 1.34
CA VAL A 81 -7.68 -7.26 1.17
C VAL A 81 -8.66 -6.80 2.26
N THR A 82 -8.25 -6.80 3.52
CA THR A 82 -9.10 -6.34 4.64
C THR A 82 -9.51 -4.88 4.47
N THR A 83 -8.61 -4.02 4.02
CA THR A 83 -8.90 -2.60 3.80
C THR A 83 -9.85 -2.41 2.61
N LEU A 84 -9.61 -3.10 1.50
CA LEU A 84 -10.40 -2.99 0.27
C LEU A 84 -11.81 -3.59 0.41
N THR A 85 -12.02 -4.47 1.37
CA THR A 85 -13.33 -5.08 1.66
C THR A 85 -13.97 -4.55 2.94
N SER A 86 -13.40 -3.54 3.57
CA SER A 86 -13.84 -3.02 4.87
C SER A 86 -15.26 -2.48 4.84
N MET A 87 -16.03 -2.86 5.85
CA MET A 87 -17.35 -2.31 6.15
C MET A 87 -17.36 -1.84 7.60
N TYR A 88 -18.08 -0.75 7.86
CA TYR A 88 -18.18 -0.19 9.20
C TYR A 88 -19.64 0.14 9.53
N PRO A 89 -20.11 -0.15 10.75
CA PRO A 89 -21.44 0.25 11.22
C PRO A 89 -21.64 1.76 11.04
N LEU A 90 -22.81 2.18 10.54
CA LEU A 90 -23.11 3.60 10.34
C LEU A 90 -23.08 4.39 11.65
N GLU A 91 -23.40 3.77 12.78
CA GLU A 91 -23.28 4.37 14.10
C GLU A 91 -21.84 4.75 14.43
N ALA A 92 -20.86 3.87 14.12
CA ALA A 92 -19.44 4.15 14.34
C ALA A 92 -18.95 5.33 13.47
N LEU A 93 -19.58 5.52 12.31
CA LEU A 93 -19.31 6.64 11.39
C LEU A 93 -20.10 7.91 11.76
N LYS A 94 -20.96 7.86 12.81
CA LYS A 94 -21.87 8.94 13.19
C LYS A 94 -22.77 9.40 12.04
N LEU A 95 -23.19 8.45 11.19
CA LEU A 95 -24.07 8.70 10.05
C LEU A 95 -25.46 8.16 10.32
N PRO A 96 -26.52 8.88 9.91
CA PRO A 96 -27.88 8.41 10.06
C PRO A 96 -28.15 7.19 9.16
N PRO A 97 -29.09 6.28 9.54
CA PRO A 97 -29.38 5.06 8.77
C PRO A 97 -29.94 5.33 7.36
N ASP A 98 -30.57 6.47 7.14
CA ASP A 98 -31.17 6.92 5.89
C ASP A 98 -30.21 7.70 4.98
N GLN A 99 -28.94 7.77 5.34
CA GLN A 99 -27.92 8.46 4.56
C GLN A 99 -27.78 7.86 3.15
N ARG A 100 -27.46 8.70 2.16
CA ARG A 100 -27.24 8.35 0.76
C ARG A 100 -25.79 8.54 0.28
N LEU A 101 -24.88 8.90 1.18
CA LEU A 101 -23.50 9.18 0.84
C LEU A 101 -22.67 7.92 0.60
N LEU A 102 -22.94 6.87 1.37
CA LEU A 102 -22.20 5.60 1.29
C LEU A 102 -23.11 4.48 0.82
N PRO A 103 -22.62 3.59 -0.06
CA PRO A 103 -23.31 2.34 -0.32
C PRO A 103 -23.37 1.51 0.95
N THR A 104 -24.53 0.99 1.27
CA THR A 104 -24.79 0.24 2.51
C THR A 104 -25.04 -1.24 2.23
N ALA A 105 -24.76 -2.07 3.21
CA ALA A 105 -25.14 -3.48 3.26
C ALA A 105 -25.62 -3.81 4.68
N VAL A 106 -26.56 -4.75 4.80
CA VAL A 106 -26.96 -5.28 6.09
C VAL A 106 -26.15 -6.54 6.35
N VAL A 107 -25.36 -6.52 7.43
CA VAL A 107 -24.54 -7.65 7.89
C VAL A 107 -24.92 -7.91 9.35
N ASP A 108 -25.34 -9.12 9.64
CA ASP A 108 -25.79 -9.55 10.97
C ASP A 108 -26.85 -8.64 11.59
N GLY A 109 -27.78 -8.13 10.76
CA GLY A 109 -28.86 -7.22 11.20
C GLY A 109 -28.42 -5.76 11.42
N VAL A 110 -27.15 -5.43 11.22
CA VAL A 110 -26.61 -4.07 11.37
C VAL A 110 -26.35 -3.45 10.00
N VAL A 111 -26.83 -2.21 9.80
CA VAL A 111 -26.55 -1.46 8.57
C VAL A 111 -25.11 -0.96 8.60
N GLN A 112 -24.31 -1.42 7.65
CA GLN A 112 -22.90 -1.06 7.53
C GLN A 112 -22.64 -0.30 6.22
N GLY A 113 -21.77 0.69 6.28
CA GLY A 113 -21.27 1.42 5.10
C GLY A 113 -20.08 0.70 4.47
N ARG A 114 -20.12 0.51 3.15
CA ARG A 114 -19.07 -0.13 2.35
C ARG A 114 -17.99 0.88 1.96
N ILE A 115 -17.04 1.12 2.84
CA ILE A 115 -15.94 2.07 2.58
C ILE A 115 -14.89 1.44 1.69
N GLY A 116 -14.58 0.16 1.89
CA GLY A 116 -13.56 -0.55 1.13
C GLY A 116 -13.80 -0.56 -0.38
N GLY A 117 -15.05 -0.69 -0.83
CA GLY A 117 -15.40 -0.64 -2.24
C GLY A 117 -15.08 0.68 -2.93
N ILE A 118 -15.26 1.80 -2.22
CA ILE A 118 -14.91 3.15 -2.71
C ILE A 118 -13.39 3.27 -2.86
N ALA A 119 -12.65 2.85 -1.83
CA ALA A 119 -11.19 2.86 -1.85
C ALA A 119 -10.64 1.97 -2.97
N THR A 120 -11.24 0.80 -3.19
CA THR A 120 -10.88 -0.13 -4.26
C THR A 120 -10.99 0.51 -5.64
N THR A 121 -12.13 1.12 -5.95
CA THR A 121 -12.33 1.80 -7.23
C THR A 121 -11.30 2.92 -7.41
N SER A 122 -11.07 3.73 -6.37
CA SER A 122 -10.11 4.83 -6.42
C SER A 122 -8.68 4.33 -6.70
N VAL A 123 -8.26 3.25 -6.04
CA VAL A 123 -6.94 2.63 -6.25
C VAL A 123 -6.80 2.12 -7.68
N PHE A 124 -7.81 1.44 -8.23
CA PHE A 124 -7.77 0.96 -9.61
C PHE A 124 -7.66 2.09 -10.62
N VAL A 125 -8.44 3.16 -10.46
CA VAL A 125 -8.40 4.32 -11.34
C VAL A 125 -7.01 4.96 -11.33
N ILE A 126 -6.43 5.20 -10.14
CA ILE A 126 -5.09 5.78 -10.02
C ILE A 126 -4.04 4.85 -10.62
N THR A 127 -4.10 3.55 -10.31
CA THR A 127 -3.12 2.57 -10.80
C THR A 127 -3.17 2.42 -12.32
N ALA A 128 -4.36 2.42 -12.92
CA ALA A 128 -4.50 2.38 -14.38
C ALA A 128 -4.00 3.67 -15.05
N PHE A 129 -4.17 4.81 -14.39
CA PHE A 129 -3.73 6.10 -14.93
C PHE A 129 -2.22 6.34 -14.80
N ALA A 130 -1.56 5.77 -13.80
CA ALA A 130 -0.14 6.02 -13.53
C ALA A 130 0.79 5.68 -14.73
N PRO A 131 0.67 4.52 -15.42
CA PRO A 131 1.44 4.22 -16.62
C PRO A 131 1.13 5.19 -17.78
N ALA A 132 -0.14 5.56 -17.95
CA ALA A 132 -0.56 6.52 -18.95
C ALA A 132 0.07 7.90 -18.73
N LEU A 133 0.11 8.36 -17.47
CA LEU A 133 0.78 9.59 -17.09
C LEU A 133 2.30 9.52 -17.34
N GLY A 134 2.94 8.41 -16.99
CA GLY A 134 4.35 8.17 -17.26
C GLY A 134 4.67 8.19 -18.76
N TRP A 135 3.84 7.57 -19.58
CA TRP A 135 3.94 7.61 -21.03
C TRP A 135 3.74 9.04 -21.56
N LEU A 136 2.74 9.77 -21.07
CA LEU A 136 2.44 11.13 -21.48
C LEU A 136 3.60 12.09 -21.17
N ILE A 137 4.21 11.98 -19.99
CA ILE A 137 5.39 12.77 -19.61
C ILE A 137 6.55 12.50 -20.58
N ARG A 138 6.82 11.23 -20.89
CA ARG A 138 7.95 10.84 -21.74
C ARG A 138 7.72 11.18 -23.21
N ARG A 139 6.52 10.89 -23.73
CA ARG A 139 6.20 11.02 -25.16
C ARG A 139 5.78 12.42 -25.55
N ALA A 140 4.87 13.03 -24.80
CA ALA A 140 4.34 14.36 -25.07
C ALA A 140 5.19 15.47 -24.44
N ARG A 141 6.21 15.14 -23.66
CA ARG A 141 7.10 16.09 -22.97
C ARG A 141 6.33 17.19 -22.23
N ILE A 142 5.22 16.84 -21.60
CA ILE A 142 4.43 17.79 -20.82
C ILE A 142 5.25 18.36 -19.66
N ALA A 143 5.00 19.62 -19.35
CA ALA A 143 5.68 20.27 -18.23
C ALA A 143 5.35 19.55 -16.90
N THR A 144 6.32 19.44 -16.02
CA THR A 144 6.18 18.77 -14.72
C THR A 144 5.00 19.31 -13.89
N ARG A 145 4.77 20.64 -13.97
CA ARG A 145 3.61 21.28 -13.29
C ARG A 145 2.28 20.75 -13.82
N THR A 146 2.14 20.60 -15.14
CA THR A 146 0.94 20.04 -15.76
C THR A 146 0.74 18.56 -15.36
N ALA A 147 1.83 17.80 -15.28
CA ALA A 147 1.78 16.42 -14.84
C ALA A 147 1.26 16.29 -13.39
N TYR A 148 1.71 17.14 -12.48
CA TYR A 148 1.20 17.18 -11.11
C TYR A 148 -0.27 17.59 -11.02
N LEU A 149 -0.68 18.58 -11.80
CA LEU A 149 -2.09 18.99 -11.85
C LEU A 149 -3.00 17.88 -12.39
N LEU A 150 -2.55 17.18 -13.43
CA LEU A 150 -3.27 16.00 -13.95
C LEU A 150 -3.34 14.87 -12.92
N ALA A 151 -2.23 14.55 -12.25
CA ALA A 151 -2.22 13.53 -11.21
C ALA A 151 -3.18 13.88 -10.06
N PHE A 152 -3.18 15.15 -9.63
CA PHE A 152 -4.10 15.62 -8.59
C PHE A 152 -5.56 15.55 -9.06
N ALA A 153 -5.86 16.01 -10.29
CA ALA A 153 -7.21 15.96 -10.85
C ALA A 153 -7.71 14.50 -10.94
N VAL A 154 -6.86 13.55 -11.37
CA VAL A 154 -7.21 12.13 -11.42
C VAL A 154 -7.39 11.57 -10.01
N ALA A 155 -6.59 11.96 -9.04
CA ALA A 155 -6.77 11.54 -7.66
C ALA A 155 -8.13 11.98 -7.09
N VAL A 156 -8.52 13.24 -7.33
CA VAL A 156 -9.85 13.74 -6.92
C VAL A 156 -10.96 13.04 -7.69
N ALA A 157 -10.84 12.91 -9.01
CA ALA A 157 -11.82 12.21 -9.84
C ALA A 157 -11.97 10.74 -9.44
N SER A 158 -10.89 10.06 -9.07
CA SER A 158 -10.92 8.66 -8.63
C SER A 158 -11.78 8.44 -7.38
N VAL A 159 -11.75 9.39 -6.44
CA VAL A 159 -12.60 9.37 -5.25
C VAL A 159 -14.07 9.54 -5.63
N VAL A 160 -14.38 10.51 -6.49
CA VAL A 160 -15.76 10.74 -6.97
C VAL A 160 -16.30 9.51 -7.71
N ILE A 161 -15.49 8.91 -8.59
CA ILE A 161 -15.83 7.66 -9.28
C ILE A 161 -16.03 6.52 -8.27
N GLY A 162 -15.19 6.44 -7.23
CA GLY A 162 -15.33 5.45 -6.16
C GLY A 162 -16.67 5.54 -5.42
N PHE A 163 -17.17 6.75 -5.18
CA PHE A 163 -18.51 6.94 -4.60
C PHE A 163 -19.63 6.57 -5.58
N ALA A 164 -19.47 6.87 -6.87
CA ALA A 164 -20.50 6.60 -7.90
C ALA A 164 -20.56 5.11 -8.28
N ALA A 165 -19.44 4.42 -8.32
CA ALA A 165 -19.31 3.03 -8.75
C ALA A 165 -18.34 2.23 -7.85
N PRO A 166 -18.73 1.94 -6.60
CA PRO A 166 -17.87 1.18 -5.69
C PRO A 166 -17.76 -0.28 -6.14
N VAL A 167 -16.55 -0.78 -6.24
CA VAL A 167 -16.29 -2.20 -6.52
C VAL A 167 -16.56 -3.03 -5.28
N THR A 168 -17.50 -3.96 -5.38
CA THR A 168 -17.91 -4.85 -4.29
C THR A 168 -17.51 -6.29 -4.61
N VAL A 169 -16.30 -6.67 -4.28
CA VAL A 169 -15.79 -8.05 -4.42
C VAL A 169 -15.60 -8.64 -3.04
N SER A 170 -15.94 -9.93 -2.87
CA SER A 170 -15.72 -10.61 -1.58
C SER A 170 -14.23 -10.77 -1.27
N GLY A 171 -13.88 -10.79 0.02
CA GLY A 171 -12.50 -10.98 0.45
C GLY A 171 -11.88 -12.29 -0.03
N GLU A 172 -12.69 -13.33 -0.24
CA GLU A 172 -12.24 -14.63 -0.76
C GLU A 172 -11.74 -14.51 -2.21
N LEU A 173 -12.42 -13.74 -3.03
CA LEU A 173 -12.01 -13.47 -4.42
C LEU A 173 -10.85 -12.47 -4.49
N TRP A 174 -10.80 -11.51 -3.56
CA TRP A 174 -9.72 -10.52 -3.52
C TRP A 174 -8.34 -11.15 -3.28
N ARG A 175 -8.24 -12.15 -2.41
CA ARG A 175 -6.95 -12.81 -2.10
C ARG A 175 -6.25 -13.35 -3.34
N PRO A 176 -6.85 -14.22 -4.17
CA PRO A 176 -6.20 -14.71 -5.38
C PRO A 176 -5.96 -13.60 -6.41
N ILE A 177 -6.87 -12.63 -6.56
CA ILE A 177 -6.69 -11.51 -7.49
C ILE A 177 -5.46 -10.69 -7.12
N MET A 178 -5.32 -10.30 -5.85
CA MET A 178 -4.17 -9.52 -5.37
C MET A 178 -2.87 -10.32 -5.43
N THR A 179 -2.93 -11.64 -5.18
CA THR A 179 -1.77 -12.52 -5.33
C THR A 179 -1.29 -12.54 -6.78
N LEU A 180 -2.20 -12.75 -7.73
CA LEU A 180 -1.87 -12.72 -9.15
C LEU A 180 -1.35 -11.34 -9.60
N TYR A 181 -1.94 -10.27 -9.10
CA TYR A 181 -1.48 -8.90 -9.38
C TYR A 181 -0.04 -8.68 -8.92
N VAL A 182 0.30 -9.09 -7.69
CA VAL A 182 1.67 -8.97 -7.16
C VAL A 182 2.66 -9.77 -8.01
N PHE A 183 2.33 -11.02 -8.34
CA PHE A 183 3.19 -11.85 -9.21
C PHE A 183 3.37 -11.23 -10.60
N ALA A 184 2.29 -10.74 -11.21
CA ALA A 184 2.37 -10.08 -12.51
C ALA A 184 3.21 -8.80 -12.45
N ALA A 185 3.05 -7.98 -11.41
CA ALA A 185 3.82 -6.76 -11.21
C ALA A 185 5.32 -7.03 -10.95
N CYS A 186 5.65 -8.16 -10.32
CA CYS A 186 7.04 -8.58 -10.11
C CYS A 186 7.70 -9.22 -11.34
N ALA A 187 6.90 -9.64 -12.34
CA ALA A 187 7.41 -10.29 -13.57
C ALA A 187 7.73 -9.29 -14.70
N ILE A 188 7.33 -8.02 -14.54
CA ILE A 188 7.56 -6.93 -15.50
C ILE A 188 8.77 -6.10 -15.06
#